data_0e4ec691d6d1c540510ac47815b0ba4a
#
_entry.id   0e4ec691d6d1c540510ac47815b0ba4a
#
_cell.length_a   1.000
_cell.length_b   1.000
_cell.length_c   1.000
_cell.angle_alpha   90.00
_cell.angle_beta   90.00
_cell.angle_gamma   90.00
#
_symmetry.space_group_name_H-M   'P 1'
#
loop_
_entity.id
_entity.type
_entity.pdbx_description
1 polymer ?
#
loop_
_entity_poly.entity_id
_entity_poly.type
_entity_poly.pdbx_seq_one_letter_code
_entity_poly.pdbx_strand_id
1 'polypeptide(L)'
;VCAVCAPYRTAFALEAAAIRGKKFLWQLDPYASNRDYTAPGGFAREGQLLDALDGTFVTPQALPDYADGAPLAPWREKVHVLGFPTLLPRVMEPLEHDDIQCVFCGSLHPGMREPGFALALFRALHDDAVTLTMAGGGWERFEADADETARALGAKFVRPGLLPPDEAAALENRADVLVSLGNTYDNQMPSKLFGYFATGKPVLHLAVSENDPTLPYLARYPLALVLHRKDGVTPGTVAKLHSWLHNVQGHALPFAQTARLYPEFTPEKVAEEFLKWL
;
A
#
# COMPACT_ATOMS: atom_id res chain seq x y z
N VAL A 1 26.23 7.01 -5.99
CA VAL A 1 25.00 7.09 -6.81
C VAL A 1 24.04 6.00 -6.36
N CYS A 2 22.76 6.33 -6.27
CA CYS A 2 21.72 5.37 -5.97
C CYS A 2 20.69 5.35 -7.10
N ALA A 3 20.35 4.16 -7.60
CA ALA A 3 19.22 3.97 -8.49
C ALA A 3 18.02 3.47 -7.69
N VAL A 4 16.88 4.12 -7.85
CA VAL A 4 15.61 3.66 -7.28
C VAL A 4 14.91 2.79 -8.31
N CYS A 5 14.52 1.59 -7.91
CA CYS A 5 13.91 0.61 -8.80
C CYS A 5 12.42 0.55 -8.70
N ALA A 6 11.78 1.07 -9.70
CA ALA A 6 10.59 0.61 -10.36
C ALA A 6 10.43 1.46 -11.63
N PRO A 7 10.77 1.03 -12.79
CA PRO A 7 11.19 -0.31 -13.23
C PRO A 7 12.71 -0.55 -13.11
N TYR A 8 13.13 -1.82 -13.14
CA TYR A 8 14.53 -2.27 -13.02
C TYR A 8 15.50 -1.81 -14.12
N ARG A 9 15.03 -1.14 -15.15
CA ARG A 9 15.88 -0.55 -16.21
C ARG A 9 16.93 0.39 -15.64
N THR A 10 16.60 1.15 -14.60
CA THR A 10 17.53 2.07 -13.93
C THR A 10 18.63 1.32 -13.19
N ALA A 11 18.33 0.16 -12.58
CA ALA A 11 19.31 -0.70 -11.93
C ALA A 11 20.33 -1.26 -12.94
N PHE A 12 19.87 -1.76 -14.09
CA PHE A 12 20.74 -2.27 -15.15
C PHE A 12 21.57 -1.15 -15.81
N ALA A 13 21.03 0.05 -15.90
CA ALA A 13 21.81 1.21 -16.35
C ALA A 13 22.90 1.57 -15.34
N LEU A 14 22.63 1.50 -14.04
CA LEU A 14 23.62 1.73 -12.99
C LEU A 14 24.73 0.66 -12.98
N GLU A 15 24.37 -0.60 -13.20
CA GLU A 15 25.32 -1.72 -13.34
C GLU A 15 26.33 -1.42 -14.44
N ALA A 16 25.85 -1.04 -15.63
CA ALA A 16 26.68 -0.79 -16.81
C ALA A 16 27.47 0.53 -16.75
N ALA A 17 27.08 1.46 -15.86
CA ALA A 17 27.66 2.79 -15.82
C ALA A 17 29.08 2.80 -15.25
N ALA A 18 30.02 3.46 -15.92
CA ALA A 18 31.37 3.74 -15.44
C ALA A 18 31.35 4.94 -14.48
N ILE A 19 30.90 4.71 -13.25
CA ILE A 19 30.76 5.74 -12.21
C ILE A 19 31.92 5.63 -11.22
N ARG A 20 32.51 6.78 -10.86
CA ARG A 20 33.43 6.87 -9.73
C ARG A 20 32.64 7.00 -8.42
N GLY A 21 32.99 6.17 -7.43
CA GLY A 21 32.30 6.14 -6.11
C GLY A 21 31.28 5.02 -6.00
N LYS A 22 30.66 4.93 -4.81
CA LYS A 22 29.77 3.83 -4.47
C LYS A 22 28.49 3.80 -5.30
N LYS A 23 28.03 2.60 -5.61
CA LYS A 23 26.78 2.31 -6.33
C LYS A 23 25.81 1.58 -5.43
N PHE A 24 24.64 2.16 -5.24
CA PHE A 24 23.56 1.56 -4.45
C PHE A 24 22.31 1.37 -5.30
N LEU A 25 21.56 0.34 -4.95
CA LEU A 25 20.22 0.09 -5.46
C LEU A 25 19.21 0.26 -4.34
N TRP A 26 18.08 0.90 -4.61
CA TRP A 26 16.94 0.94 -3.71
C TRP A 26 15.79 0.18 -4.34
N GLN A 27 15.58 -1.04 -3.87
CA GLN A 27 14.52 -1.94 -4.35
C GLN A 27 13.23 -1.62 -3.60
N LEU A 28 12.25 -1.09 -4.31
CA LEU A 28 10.90 -0.90 -3.79
C LEU A 28 10.08 -2.20 -3.87
N ASP A 29 10.30 -2.98 -4.94
CA ASP A 29 9.74 -4.31 -5.17
C ASP A 29 10.86 -5.29 -5.52
N PRO A 30 10.76 -6.58 -5.16
CA PRO A 30 11.75 -7.58 -5.54
C PRO A 30 11.81 -7.76 -7.06
N TYR A 31 13.00 -8.13 -7.60
CA TYR A 31 13.15 -8.43 -9.02
C TYR A 31 12.79 -9.89 -9.32
N ALA A 32 13.56 -10.82 -8.79
CA ALA A 32 13.45 -12.24 -9.14
C ALA A 32 12.20 -12.91 -8.56
N SER A 33 11.79 -12.53 -7.35
CA SER A 33 10.62 -13.06 -6.65
C SER A 33 9.34 -12.24 -6.89
N ASN A 34 9.38 -11.24 -7.77
CA ASN A 34 8.19 -10.48 -8.13
C ASN A 34 7.14 -11.39 -8.76
N ARG A 35 5.87 -11.21 -8.34
CA ARG A 35 4.74 -12.04 -8.82
C ARG A 35 3.91 -11.38 -9.91
N ASP A 36 4.14 -10.08 -10.17
CA ASP A 36 3.42 -9.32 -11.20
C ASP A 36 3.98 -9.55 -12.60
N TYR A 37 5.24 -9.99 -12.70
CA TYR A 37 5.90 -10.27 -13.97
C TYR A 37 6.95 -11.38 -13.83
N THR A 38 7.31 -11.97 -14.95
CA THR A 38 8.42 -12.92 -15.00
C THR A 38 9.73 -12.16 -15.19
N ALA A 39 10.62 -12.25 -14.21
CA ALA A 39 11.95 -11.64 -14.29
C ALA A 39 12.87 -12.47 -15.22
N PRO A 40 13.37 -11.91 -16.33
CA PRO A 40 14.30 -12.62 -17.21
C PRO A 40 15.60 -13.00 -16.47
N GLY A 41 15.92 -14.30 -16.45
CA GLY A 41 17.09 -14.82 -15.72
C GLY A 41 16.95 -14.85 -14.19
N GLY A 42 15.87 -14.29 -13.65
CA GLY A 42 15.50 -14.41 -12.24
C GLY A 42 16.63 -14.08 -11.27
N PHE A 43 16.80 -14.94 -10.25
CA PHE A 43 17.80 -14.77 -9.20
C PHE A 43 19.24 -14.70 -9.69
N ALA A 44 19.59 -15.41 -10.77
CA ALA A 44 20.94 -15.34 -11.35
C ALA A 44 21.24 -13.94 -11.88
N ARG A 45 20.27 -13.29 -12.51
CA ARG A 45 20.42 -11.92 -13.04
C ARG A 45 20.46 -10.88 -11.92
N GLU A 46 19.67 -11.08 -10.87
CA GLU A 46 19.70 -10.23 -9.68
C GLU A 46 21.04 -10.34 -8.95
N GLY A 47 21.57 -11.56 -8.81
CA GLY A 47 22.89 -11.78 -8.23
C GLY A 47 24.01 -11.07 -9.01
N GLN A 48 24.01 -11.14 -10.35
CA GLN A 48 24.96 -10.41 -11.19
C GLN A 48 24.87 -8.89 -10.97
N LEU A 49 23.65 -8.36 -10.85
CA LEU A 49 23.44 -6.95 -10.54
C LEU A 49 24.05 -6.60 -9.18
N LEU A 50 23.79 -7.42 -8.15
CA LEU A 50 24.33 -7.23 -6.80
C LEU A 50 25.85 -7.32 -6.73
N ASP A 51 26.49 -8.13 -7.60
CA ASP A 51 27.96 -8.17 -7.72
C ASP A 51 28.55 -6.83 -8.12
N ALA A 52 27.86 -6.09 -9.01
CA ALA A 52 28.30 -4.79 -9.53
C ALA A 52 28.01 -3.61 -8.58
N LEU A 53 27.30 -3.84 -7.47
CA LEU A 53 26.87 -2.82 -6.53
C LEU A 53 27.62 -2.91 -5.20
N ASP A 54 27.76 -1.79 -4.50
CA ASP A 54 28.32 -1.74 -3.15
C ASP A 54 27.29 -2.12 -2.09
N GLY A 55 26.00 -1.89 -2.37
CA GLY A 55 24.91 -2.28 -1.49
C GLY A 55 23.53 -2.13 -2.13
N THR A 56 22.54 -2.69 -1.47
CA THR A 56 21.13 -2.57 -1.86
C THR A 56 20.27 -2.26 -0.64
N PHE A 57 19.35 -1.33 -0.79
CA PHE A 57 18.30 -1.04 0.17
C PHE A 57 17.05 -1.79 -0.24
N VAL A 58 16.44 -2.48 0.71
CA VAL A 58 15.25 -3.31 0.48
C VAL A 58 14.19 -3.04 1.54
N THR A 59 12.95 -3.37 1.24
CA THR A 59 11.90 -3.44 2.25
C THR A 59 12.04 -4.72 3.09
N PRO A 60 11.50 -4.77 4.32
CA PRO A 60 11.55 -5.99 5.15
C PRO A 60 11.00 -7.23 4.44
N GLN A 61 10.04 -7.06 3.50
CA GLN A 61 9.40 -8.15 2.76
C GLN A 61 10.32 -8.86 1.77
N ALA A 62 11.41 -8.22 1.37
CA ALA A 62 12.42 -8.85 0.49
C ALA A 62 13.46 -9.68 1.26
N LEU A 63 13.57 -9.52 2.59
CA LEU A 63 14.57 -10.22 3.40
C LEU A 63 14.56 -11.76 3.28
N PRO A 64 13.40 -12.43 3.11
CA PRO A 64 13.39 -13.88 2.90
C PRO A 64 14.22 -14.34 1.70
N ASP A 65 14.36 -13.55 0.65
CA ASP A 65 15.17 -13.88 -0.53
C ASP A 65 16.68 -13.91 -0.22
N TYR A 66 17.09 -13.25 0.88
CA TYR A 66 18.49 -13.13 1.35
C TYR A 66 18.78 -13.97 2.61
N ALA A 67 17.81 -14.74 3.10
CA ALA A 67 17.99 -15.61 4.26
C ALA A 67 18.95 -16.78 3.96
N ASP A 68 19.44 -17.44 5.00
CA ASP A 68 20.31 -18.60 4.86
C ASP A 68 19.63 -19.69 4.02
N GLY A 69 20.32 -20.15 2.97
CA GLY A 69 19.79 -21.11 2.01
C GLY A 69 18.89 -20.53 0.91
N ALA A 70 18.54 -19.26 0.97
CA ALA A 70 17.81 -18.59 -0.10
C ALA A 70 18.72 -18.25 -1.30
N PRO A 71 18.14 -18.04 -2.50
CA PRO A 71 18.92 -17.81 -3.72
C PRO A 71 19.86 -16.59 -3.67
N LEU A 72 19.53 -15.55 -2.92
CA LEU A 72 20.34 -14.33 -2.78
C LEU A 72 21.14 -14.27 -1.48
N ALA A 73 21.19 -15.35 -0.69
CA ALA A 73 21.98 -15.42 0.54
C ALA A 73 23.46 -14.99 0.39
N PRO A 74 24.17 -15.26 -0.74
CA PRO A 74 25.56 -14.81 -0.91
C PRO A 74 25.75 -13.29 -0.84
N TRP A 75 24.72 -12.50 -1.10
CA TRP A 75 24.80 -11.02 -1.10
C TRP A 75 24.20 -10.39 0.17
N ARG A 76 23.84 -11.17 1.18
CA ARG A 76 23.21 -10.71 2.42
C ARG A 76 23.92 -9.53 3.08
N GLU A 77 25.26 -9.54 3.08
CA GLU A 77 26.06 -8.47 3.69
C GLU A 77 25.96 -7.12 2.97
N LYS A 78 25.44 -7.11 1.74
CA LYS A 78 25.17 -5.90 0.97
C LYS A 78 23.75 -5.36 1.17
N VAL A 79 22.90 -6.06 1.95
CA VAL A 79 21.48 -5.75 2.10
C VAL A 79 21.24 -4.87 3.32
N HIS A 80 20.57 -3.77 3.12
CA HIS A 80 20.19 -2.82 4.15
C HIS A 80 18.68 -2.56 4.09
N VAL A 81 18.01 -2.65 5.23
CA VAL A 81 16.57 -2.37 5.30
C VAL A 81 16.34 -0.86 5.31
N LEU A 82 15.50 -0.38 4.40
CA LEU A 82 15.13 1.03 4.32
C LEU A 82 13.64 1.17 4.04
N GLY A 83 12.97 2.07 4.76
CA GLY A 83 11.56 2.39 4.56
C GLY A 83 11.33 3.28 3.32
N PHE A 84 10.06 3.55 3.04
CA PHE A 84 9.67 4.52 2.02
C PHE A 84 9.55 5.91 2.64
N PRO A 85 10.13 6.99 2.06
CA PRO A 85 9.99 8.35 2.58
C PRO A 85 8.63 8.96 2.23
N THR A 86 7.55 8.24 2.50
CA THR A 86 6.19 8.58 2.05
C THR A 86 5.30 9.14 3.15
N LEU A 87 5.77 9.14 4.40
CA LEU A 87 5.06 9.75 5.52
C LEU A 87 5.35 11.25 5.55
N LEU A 88 4.64 11.99 4.71
CA LEU A 88 4.76 13.44 4.55
C LEU A 88 3.51 14.14 5.11
N PRO A 89 3.68 15.28 5.82
CA PRO A 89 2.53 16.04 6.30
C PRO A 89 1.65 16.46 5.12
N ARG A 90 0.34 16.30 5.27
CA ARG A 90 -0.65 16.76 4.33
C ARG A 90 -1.47 17.89 4.94
N VAL A 91 -1.80 18.89 4.12
CA VAL A 91 -2.78 19.91 4.50
C VAL A 91 -4.16 19.27 4.37
N MET A 92 -4.85 19.15 5.50
CA MET A 92 -6.21 18.60 5.56
C MET A 92 -7.17 19.77 5.68
N GLU A 93 -8.15 19.84 4.79
CA GLU A 93 -9.24 20.80 4.89
C GLU A 93 -10.38 20.20 5.71
N PRO A 94 -11.04 20.97 6.59
CA PRO A 94 -12.26 20.53 7.24
C PRO A 94 -13.32 20.20 6.21
N LEU A 95 -14.05 19.12 6.42
CA LEU A 95 -15.11 18.69 5.53
C LEU A 95 -16.46 18.89 6.17
N GLU A 96 -17.36 19.51 5.40
CA GLU A 96 -18.76 19.65 5.74
C GLU A 96 -19.56 18.68 4.87
N HIS A 97 -19.81 17.50 5.33
CA HIS A 97 -20.76 16.54 4.74
C HIS A 97 -21.42 15.72 5.82
N ASP A 98 -22.67 15.34 5.58
CA ASP A 98 -23.49 14.60 6.55
C ASP A 98 -23.17 13.09 6.53
N ASP A 99 -22.66 12.59 5.41
CA ASP A 99 -22.40 11.16 5.16
C ASP A 99 -20.98 10.75 5.52
N ILE A 100 -20.80 9.50 5.93
CA ILE A 100 -19.49 8.89 6.10
C ILE A 100 -18.90 8.55 4.72
N GLN A 101 -17.87 9.28 4.32
CA GLN A 101 -17.20 9.10 3.03
C GLN A 101 -16.08 8.06 3.14
N CYS A 102 -16.32 6.84 2.63
CA CYS A 102 -15.33 5.78 2.52
C CYS A 102 -14.68 5.82 1.14
N VAL A 103 -13.39 6.06 1.06
CA VAL A 103 -12.68 6.29 -0.20
C VAL A 103 -11.55 5.29 -0.42
N PHE A 104 -11.57 4.63 -1.56
CA PHE A 104 -10.45 3.89 -2.14
C PHE A 104 -9.93 4.66 -3.36
N CYS A 105 -8.61 4.88 -3.41
CA CYS A 105 -7.94 5.38 -4.61
C CYS A 105 -6.83 4.41 -5.00
N GLY A 106 -6.93 3.77 -6.15
CA GLY A 106 -5.90 2.83 -6.60
C GLY A 106 -6.33 1.99 -7.80
N SER A 107 -5.37 1.29 -8.40
CA SER A 107 -5.67 0.36 -9.49
C SER A 107 -6.10 -0.99 -8.92
N LEU A 108 -7.07 -1.60 -9.59
CA LEU A 108 -7.49 -2.98 -9.36
C LEU A 108 -6.67 -3.90 -10.27
N HIS A 109 -6.30 -5.05 -9.76
CA HIS A 109 -5.53 -6.04 -10.50
C HIS A 109 -6.09 -7.43 -10.24
N PRO A 110 -6.61 -8.11 -11.27
CA PRO A 110 -7.11 -9.47 -11.12
C PRO A 110 -6.04 -10.41 -10.57
N GLY A 111 -6.41 -11.22 -9.58
CA GLY A 111 -5.50 -12.15 -8.90
C GLY A 111 -4.57 -11.50 -7.86
N MET A 112 -4.49 -10.17 -7.81
CA MET A 112 -3.66 -9.47 -6.81
C MET A 112 -4.49 -8.57 -5.89
N ARG A 113 -5.19 -7.60 -6.46
CA ARG A 113 -6.00 -6.61 -5.71
C ARG A 113 -7.39 -6.51 -6.29
N GLU A 114 -8.32 -7.21 -5.67
CA GLU A 114 -9.69 -7.38 -6.15
C GLU A 114 -10.69 -6.65 -5.25
N PRO A 115 -11.72 -6.00 -5.82
CA PRO A 115 -12.70 -5.24 -5.06
C PRO A 115 -13.80 -6.09 -4.44
N GLY A 116 -13.97 -7.35 -4.84
CA GLY A 116 -15.16 -8.17 -4.57
C GLY A 116 -15.53 -8.25 -3.09
N PHE A 117 -14.55 -8.40 -2.18
CA PHE A 117 -14.83 -8.43 -0.74
C PHE A 117 -15.32 -7.07 -0.23
N ALA A 118 -14.72 -5.95 -0.69
CA ALA A 118 -15.18 -4.61 -0.36
C ALA A 118 -16.62 -4.39 -0.83
N LEU A 119 -16.89 -4.66 -2.10
CA LEU A 119 -18.21 -4.48 -2.70
C LEU A 119 -19.28 -5.30 -1.96
N ALA A 120 -18.99 -6.56 -1.67
CA ALA A 120 -19.91 -7.42 -0.93
C ALA A 120 -20.20 -6.93 0.50
N LEU A 121 -19.16 -6.42 1.22
CA LEU A 121 -19.33 -5.86 2.56
C LEU A 121 -20.21 -4.61 2.54
N PHE A 122 -19.97 -3.68 1.62
CA PHE A 122 -20.75 -2.44 1.56
C PHE A 122 -22.18 -2.69 1.06
N ARG A 123 -22.40 -3.66 0.16
CA ARG A 123 -23.77 -4.10 -0.19
C ARG A 123 -24.51 -4.65 1.02
N ALA A 124 -23.84 -5.46 1.86
CA ALA A 124 -24.44 -6.05 3.04
C ALA A 124 -24.61 -5.03 4.18
N LEU A 125 -23.73 -4.03 4.25
CA LEU A 125 -23.85 -2.92 5.21
C LEU A 125 -25.12 -2.12 4.95
N HIS A 126 -25.39 -1.77 3.70
CA HIS A 126 -26.60 -1.10 3.20
C HIS A 126 -27.05 0.05 4.13
N ASP A 127 -26.10 0.97 4.42
CA ASP A 127 -26.31 2.10 5.31
C ASP A 127 -26.39 3.41 4.49
N ASP A 128 -27.53 4.08 4.56
CA ASP A 128 -27.79 5.31 3.80
C ASP A 128 -26.88 6.48 4.25
N ALA A 129 -26.28 6.40 5.44
CA ALA A 129 -25.32 7.39 5.90
C ALA A 129 -23.89 7.12 5.41
N VAL A 130 -23.63 6.05 4.63
CA VAL A 130 -22.30 5.66 4.19
C VAL A 130 -22.21 5.71 2.65
N THR A 131 -21.23 6.41 2.14
CA THR A 131 -20.91 6.45 0.71
C THR A 131 -19.56 5.77 0.46
N LEU A 132 -19.53 4.80 -0.47
CA LEU A 132 -18.31 4.17 -0.95
C LEU A 132 -17.90 4.79 -2.29
N THR A 133 -16.75 5.43 -2.31
CA THR A 133 -16.13 5.93 -3.56
C THR A 133 -14.89 5.10 -3.88
N MET A 134 -14.84 4.54 -5.10
CA MET A 134 -13.71 3.75 -5.56
C MET A 134 -13.15 4.35 -6.86
N ALA A 135 -12.09 5.15 -6.72
CA ALA A 135 -11.39 5.78 -7.82
C ALA A 135 -10.20 4.94 -8.29
N GLY A 136 -10.03 4.82 -9.60
CA GLY A 136 -8.93 4.09 -10.22
C GLY A 136 -9.36 3.24 -11.41
N GLY A 137 -8.37 2.60 -12.05
CA GLY A 137 -8.59 1.71 -13.20
C GLY A 137 -8.61 0.23 -12.83
N GLY A 138 -8.72 -0.64 -13.86
CA GLY A 138 -8.67 -2.09 -13.73
C GLY A 138 -10.03 -2.74 -13.46
N TRP A 139 -11.12 -2.06 -13.81
CA TRP A 139 -12.48 -2.52 -13.58
C TRP A 139 -12.96 -3.58 -14.58
N GLU A 140 -12.28 -3.76 -15.70
CA GLU A 140 -12.74 -4.55 -16.85
C GLU A 140 -13.15 -5.99 -16.49
N ARG A 141 -12.55 -6.55 -15.43
CA ARG A 141 -12.89 -7.89 -14.94
C ARG A 141 -13.86 -7.90 -13.76
N PHE A 142 -14.23 -6.73 -13.27
CA PHE A 142 -15.08 -6.56 -12.07
C PHE A 142 -16.36 -5.76 -12.35
N GLU A 143 -16.68 -5.52 -13.62
CA GLU A 143 -17.86 -4.73 -14.01
C GLU A 143 -19.17 -5.35 -13.51
N ALA A 144 -19.31 -6.67 -13.56
CA ALA A 144 -20.51 -7.33 -13.07
C ALA A 144 -20.75 -7.09 -11.56
N ASP A 145 -19.70 -7.18 -10.74
CA ASP A 145 -19.77 -6.90 -9.31
C ASP A 145 -20.04 -5.42 -9.03
N ALA A 146 -19.46 -4.55 -9.84
CA ALA A 146 -19.67 -3.12 -9.75
C ALA A 146 -21.09 -2.72 -10.10
N ASP A 147 -21.66 -3.30 -11.17
CA ASP A 147 -23.05 -3.06 -11.59
C ASP A 147 -24.06 -3.59 -10.56
N GLU A 148 -23.80 -4.75 -9.95
CA GLU A 148 -24.59 -5.26 -8.85
C GLU A 148 -24.55 -4.30 -7.64
N THR A 149 -23.37 -3.78 -7.32
CA THR A 149 -23.19 -2.84 -6.22
C THR A 149 -23.89 -1.50 -6.51
N ALA A 150 -23.77 -0.99 -7.72
CA ALA A 150 -24.47 0.23 -8.13
C ALA A 150 -26.00 0.08 -8.06
N ARG A 151 -26.55 -1.08 -8.44
CA ARG A 151 -27.97 -1.37 -8.28
C ARG A 151 -28.42 -1.43 -6.83
N ALA A 152 -27.56 -1.99 -5.95
CA ALA A 152 -27.88 -2.15 -4.53
C ALA A 152 -27.76 -0.85 -3.74
N LEU A 153 -26.74 -0.04 -4.00
CA LEU A 153 -26.38 1.14 -3.23
C LEU A 153 -26.79 2.48 -3.89
N GLY A 154 -27.14 2.46 -5.18
CA GLY A 154 -27.53 3.68 -5.91
C GLY A 154 -26.44 4.74 -5.84
N ALA A 155 -26.84 5.97 -5.44
CA ALA A 155 -25.95 7.12 -5.32
C ALA A 155 -24.87 6.97 -4.22
N LYS A 156 -24.98 5.97 -3.34
CA LYS A 156 -24.00 5.67 -2.29
C LYS A 156 -22.81 4.83 -2.78
N PHE A 157 -22.78 4.48 -4.05
CA PHE A 157 -21.61 3.88 -4.68
C PHE A 157 -21.14 4.71 -5.88
N VAL A 158 -19.94 5.28 -5.76
CA VAL A 158 -19.39 6.23 -6.74
C VAL A 158 -18.12 5.67 -7.36
N ARG A 159 -18.05 5.64 -8.70
CA ARG A 159 -16.87 5.23 -9.47
C ARG A 159 -16.45 6.36 -10.42
N PRO A 160 -15.58 7.28 -10.01
CA PRO A 160 -15.16 8.39 -10.87
C PRO A 160 -14.19 7.96 -11.98
N GLY A 161 -13.72 6.68 -11.96
CA GLY A 161 -12.70 6.20 -12.88
C GLY A 161 -11.29 6.59 -12.45
N LEU A 162 -10.37 6.62 -13.43
CA LEU A 162 -8.99 7.04 -13.20
C LEU A 162 -8.92 8.56 -13.06
N LEU A 163 -8.43 9.02 -11.92
CA LEU A 163 -8.26 10.44 -11.61
C LEU A 163 -6.80 10.88 -11.77
N PRO A 164 -6.54 12.14 -12.12
CA PRO A 164 -5.24 12.77 -11.95
C PRO A 164 -4.77 12.72 -10.49
N PRO A 165 -3.44 12.72 -10.23
CA PRO A 165 -2.91 12.58 -8.88
C PRO A 165 -3.42 13.61 -7.87
N ASP A 166 -3.61 14.85 -8.29
CA ASP A 166 -4.13 15.96 -7.48
C ASP A 166 -5.61 15.78 -7.14
N GLU A 167 -6.44 15.32 -8.09
CA GLU A 167 -7.84 15.00 -7.86
C GLU A 167 -7.99 13.78 -6.95
N ALA A 168 -7.16 12.75 -7.13
CA ALA A 168 -7.13 11.60 -6.24
C ALA A 168 -6.73 12.00 -4.81
N ALA A 169 -5.74 12.89 -4.66
CA ALA A 169 -5.34 13.43 -3.36
C ALA A 169 -6.47 14.26 -2.73
N ALA A 170 -7.16 15.09 -3.50
CA ALA A 170 -8.32 15.85 -3.03
C ALA A 170 -9.46 14.93 -2.58
N LEU A 171 -9.71 13.84 -3.30
CA LEU A 171 -10.70 12.83 -2.92
C LEU A 171 -10.31 12.13 -1.60
N GLU A 172 -9.04 11.72 -1.44
CA GLU A 172 -8.53 11.16 -0.19
C GLU A 172 -8.64 12.17 0.98
N ASN A 173 -8.37 13.45 0.72
CA ASN A 173 -8.49 14.50 1.72
C ASN A 173 -9.95 14.71 2.17
N ARG A 174 -10.93 14.45 1.33
CA ARG A 174 -12.37 14.54 1.64
C ARG A 174 -12.96 13.29 2.30
N ALA A 175 -12.23 12.22 2.39
CA ALA A 175 -12.71 10.99 3.03
C ALA A 175 -12.81 11.14 4.56
N ASP A 176 -13.78 10.47 5.19
CA ASP A 176 -13.76 10.17 6.63
C ASP A 176 -12.92 8.93 6.89
N VAL A 177 -13.00 7.95 5.98
CA VAL A 177 -12.33 6.66 6.08
C VAL A 177 -11.61 6.36 4.76
N LEU A 178 -10.33 6.05 4.85
CA LEU A 178 -9.56 5.58 3.71
C LEU A 178 -9.62 4.06 3.64
N VAL A 179 -10.07 3.54 2.49
CA VAL A 179 -10.19 2.10 2.27
C VAL A 179 -8.92 1.57 1.63
N SER A 180 -8.34 0.54 2.21
CA SER A 180 -7.16 -0.16 1.71
C SER A 180 -7.51 -1.60 1.37
N LEU A 181 -7.26 -2.01 0.12
CA LEU A 181 -7.43 -3.39 -0.32
C LEU A 181 -6.09 -4.13 -0.18
N GLY A 182 -6.11 -5.22 0.56
CA GLY A 182 -4.95 -6.11 0.69
C GLY A 182 -4.58 -6.77 -0.64
N ASN A 183 -3.28 -7.02 -0.83
CA ASN A 183 -2.79 -7.81 -1.94
C ASN A 183 -2.82 -9.31 -1.58
N THR A 184 -2.91 -10.17 -2.60
CA THR A 184 -2.71 -11.62 -2.42
C THR A 184 -1.23 -11.97 -2.24
N TYR A 185 -0.33 -11.05 -2.56
CA TYR A 185 1.12 -11.23 -2.45
C TYR A 185 1.64 -10.71 -1.11
N ASP A 186 2.54 -11.47 -0.50
CA ASP A 186 3.13 -11.18 0.81
C ASP A 186 4.53 -10.52 0.73
N ASN A 187 5.12 -10.48 -0.45
CA ASN A 187 6.46 -9.93 -0.70
C ASN A 187 6.49 -8.53 -1.31
N GLN A 188 5.34 -7.87 -1.42
CA GLN A 188 5.22 -6.50 -1.90
C GLN A 188 4.50 -5.63 -0.87
N MET A 189 5.12 -4.51 -0.50
CA MET A 189 4.56 -3.56 0.44
C MET A 189 3.74 -2.48 -0.27
N PRO A 190 2.43 -2.38 -0.04
CA PRO A 190 1.64 -1.28 -0.56
C PRO A 190 2.05 0.05 0.09
N SER A 191 2.97 0.79 -0.54
CA SER A 191 3.52 2.05 -0.01
C SER A 191 2.45 3.14 0.23
N LYS A 192 1.32 3.06 -0.46
CA LYS A 192 0.18 3.98 -0.31
C LYS A 192 -0.40 3.99 1.10
N LEU A 193 -0.31 2.89 1.83
CA LEU A 193 -0.78 2.80 3.22
C LEU A 193 -0.12 3.88 4.11
N PHE A 194 1.17 4.14 3.92
CA PHE A 194 1.87 5.17 4.71
C PHE A 194 1.41 6.58 4.34
N GLY A 195 1.03 6.80 3.07
CA GLY A 195 0.34 8.01 2.65
C GLY A 195 -1.02 8.19 3.35
N TYR A 196 -1.75 7.10 3.59
CA TYR A 196 -3.00 7.11 4.36
C TYR A 196 -2.74 7.46 5.83
N PHE A 197 -1.75 6.84 6.45
CA PHE A 197 -1.35 7.19 7.83
C PHE A 197 -0.93 8.65 7.97
N ALA A 198 -0.30 9.22 6.93
CA ALA A 198 0.08 10.62 6.93
C ALA A 198 -1.10 11.60 6.99
N THR A 199 -2.30 11.17 6.55
CA THR A 199 -3.51 11.97 6.68
C THR A 199 -4.07 11.99 8.11
N GLY A 200 -3.67 11.03 8.94
CA GLY A 200 -4.23 10.81 10.28
C GLY A 200 -5.63 10.19 10.29
N LYS A 201 -6.25 9.96 9.13
CA LYS A 201 -7.64 9.48 9.00
C LYS A 201 -7.79 8.01 9.38
N PRO A 202 -8.99 7.57 9.77
CA PRO A 202 -9.33 6.16 9.91
C PRO A 202 -9.03 5.36 8.65
N VAL A 203 -8.50 4.15 8.83
CA VAL A 203 -8.16 3.23 7.73
C VAL A 203 -8.93 1.93 7.89
N LEU A 204 -9.81 1.63 6.94
CA LEU A 204 -10.42 0.32 6.77
C LEU A 204 -9.52 -0.52 5.86
N HIS A 205 -8.90 -1.56 6.38
CA HIS A 205 -8.11 -2.48 5.59
C HIS A 205 -8.82 -3.81 5.39
N LEU A 206 -8.95 -4.24 4.15
CA LEU A 206 -9.60 -5.48 3.75
C LEU A 206 -8.54 -6.51 3.37
N ALA A 207 -8.07 -7.25 4.36
CA ALA A 207 -6.99 -8.22 4.21
C ALA A 207 -7.45 -9.46 3.45
N VAL A 208 -6.66 -9.86 2.46
CA VAL A 208 -6.90 -11.05 1.64
C VAL A 208 -6.05 -12.22 2.14
N SER A 209 -4.83 -11.96 2.57
CA SER A 209 -3.86 -12.92 3.09
C SER A 209 -3.68 -12.76 4.59
N GLU A 210 -3.38 -13.86 5.29
CA GLU A 210 -2.96 -13.80 6.70
C GLU A 210 -1.52 -13.29 6.84
N ASN A 211 -0.73 -13.40 5.78
CA ASN A 211 0.64 -12.91 5.69
C ASN A 211 0.71 -11.53 5.01
N ASP A 212 -0.38 -10.77 5.01
CA ASP A 212 -0.38 -9.42 4.45
C ASP A 212 0.68 -8.57 5.16
N PRO A 213 1.67 -8.04 4.41
CA PRO A 213 2.81 -7.32 4.99
C PRO A 213 2.42 -6.01 5.67
N THR A 214 1.19 -5.54 5.47
CA THR A 214 0.68 -4.31 6.09
C THR A 214 0.14 -4.52 7.51
N LEU A 215 -0.21 -5.75 7.89
CA LEU A 215 -0.85 -6.05 9.17
C LEU A 215 -0.05 -5.58 10.40
N PRO A 216 1.29 -5.76 10.48
CA PRO A 216 2.07 -5.26 11.62
C PRO A 216 2.03 -3.73 11.77
N TYR A 217 1.89 -3.00 10.66
CA TYR A 217 1.76 -1.55 10.67
C TYR A 217 0.34 -1.12 11.06
N LEU A 218 -0.68 -1.76 10.52
CA LEU A 218 -2.07 -1.51 10.87
C LEU A 218 -2.36 -1.79 12.35
N ALA A 219 -1.73 -2.80 12.94
CA ALA A 219 -1.84 -3.11 14.36
C ALA A 219 -1.32 -1.99 15.28
N ARG A 220 -0.42 -1.14 14.79
CA ARG A 220 0.11 0.04 15.49
C ARG A 220 -0.76 1.28 15.31
N TYR A 221 -1.68 1.30 14.33
CA TYR A 221 -2.48 2.46 13.98
C TYR A 221 -3.81 2.49 14.75
N PRO A 222 -4.02 3.42 15.68
CA PRO A 222 -5.19 3.39 16.58
C PRO A 222 -6.54 3.51 15.87
N LEU A 223 -6.57 4.12 14.68
CA LEU A 223 -7.77 4.31 13.88
C LEU A 223 -7.87 3.31 12.72
N ALA A 224 -7.28 2.12 12.84
CA ALA A 224 -7.41 1.05 11.85
C ALA A 224 -8.50 0.06 12.24
N LEU A 225 -9.27 -0.38 11.24
CA LEU A 225 -10.05 -1.60 11.28
C LEU A 225 -9.53 -2.56 10.21
N VAL A 226 -9.16 -3.77 10.62
CA VAL A 226 -8.83 -4.85 9.69
C VAL A 226 -9.97 -5.86 9.67
N LEU A 227 -10.47 -6.15 8.46
CA LEU A 227 -11.41 -7.24 8.21
C LEU A 227 -10.78 -8.22 7.23
N HIS A 228 -10.82 -9.50 7.54
CA HIS A 228 -10.23 -10.53 6.72
C HIS A 228 -11.25 -11.16 5.78
N ARG A 229 -10.90 -11.32 4.50
CA ARG A 229 -11.77 -11.99 3.51
C ARG A 229 -12.18 -13.40 3.93
N LYS A 230 -11.30 -14.12 4.64
CA LYS A 230 -11.59 -15.47 5.16
C LYS A 230 -12.77 -15.50 6.13
N ASP A 231 -13.03 -14.41 6.86
CA ASP A 231 -14.13 -14.33 7.83
C ASP A 231 -15.48 -14.14 7.12
N GLY A 232 -15.45 -13.85 5.84
CA GLY A 232 -16.62 -13.68 4.98
C GLY A 232 -17.46 -12.44 5.31
N VAL A 233 -18.51 -12.28 4.52
CA VAL A 233 -19.56 -11.26 4.76
C VAL A 233 -20.64 -11.90 5.63
N THR A 234 -20.46 -11.77 6.93
CA THR A 234 -21.39 -12.32 7.96
C THR A 234 -22.09 -11.18 8.70
N PRO A 235 -23.22 -11.43 9.37
CA PRO A 235 -23.83 -10.41 10.22
C PRO A 235 -22.85 -9.82 11.25
N GLY A 236 -21.91 -10.61 11.76
CA GLY A 236 -20.90 -10.17 12.71
C GLY A 236 -19.87 -9.22 12.10
N THR A 237 -19.33 -9.55 10.90
CA THR A 237 -18.38 -8.66 10.19
C THR A 237 -19.05 -7.38 9.75
N VAL A 238 -20.29 -7.43 9.29
CA VAL A 238 -21.08 -6.25 8.92
C VAL A 238 -21.38 -5.36 10.12
N ALA A 239 -21.83 -5.93 11.23
CA ALA A 239 -22.08 -5.16 12.46
C ALA A 239 -20.80 -4.52 13.02
N LYS A 240 -19.66 -5.21 12.94
CA LYS A 240 -18.35 -4.66 13.32
C LYS A 240 -17.97 -3.47 12.45
N LEU A 241 -18.14 -3.60 11.11
CA LEU A 241 -17.89 -2.50 10.18
C LEU A 241 -18.80 -1.31 10.47
N HIS A 242 -20.11 -1.52 10.57
CA HIS A 242 -21.09 -0.49 10.87
C HIS A 242 -20.73 0.29 12.16
N SER A 243 -20.57 -0.43 13.27
CA SER A 243 -20.24 0.20 14.55
C SER A 243 -18.95 0.98 14.50
N TRP A 244 -17.93 0.45 13.81
CA TRP A 244 -16.64 1.12 13.71
C TRP A 244 -16.74 2.39 12.86
N LEU A 245 -17.41 2.37 11.71
CA LEU A 245 -17.58 3.53 10.84
C LEU A 245 -18.21 4.71 11.59
N HIS A 246 -19.31 4.47 12.30
CA HIS A 246 -19.99 5.51 13.07
C HIS A 246 -19.16 6.00 14.27
N ASN A 247 -18.31 5.13 14.85
CA ASN A 247 -17.46 5.53 15.97
C ASN A 247 -16.25 6.36 15.54
N VAL A 248 -15.74 6.19 14.31
CA VAL A 248 -14.54 6.91 13.86
C VAL A 248 -14.82 8.13 13.01
N GLN A 249 -16.07 8.40 12.66
CA GLN A 249 -16.47 9.57 11.89
C GLN A 249 -15.94 10.85 12.56
N GLY A 250 -15.28 11.70 11.76
CA GLY A 250 -14.67 12.95 12.22
C GLY A 250 -13.41 12.80 13.08
N HIS A 251 -12.94 11.56 13.35
CA HIS A 251 -11.68 11.36 14.06
C HIS A 251 -10.49 11.46 13.11
N ALA A 252 -9.42 12.08 13.62
CA ALA A 252 -8.13 12.06 12.94
C ALA A 252 -6.99 12.16 13.97
N LEU A 253 -5.86 11.53 13.67
CA LEU A 253 -4.64 11.66 14.44
C LEU A 253 -3.83 12.86 13.94
N PRO A 254 -3.25 13.68 14.82
CA PRO A 254 -2.28 14.68 14.41
C PRO A 254 -1.08 14.03 13.69
N PHE A 255 -0.56 14.64 12.63
CA PHE A 255 0.59 14.13 11.90
C PHE A 255 1.79 13.80 12.80
N ALA A 256 2.06 14.64 13.80
CA ALA A 256 3.14 14.39 14.76
C ALA A 256 2.98 13.06 15.53
N GLN A 257 1.74 12.59 15.72
CA GLN A 257 1.48 11.29 16.35
C GLN A 257 1.73 10.15 15.36
N THR A 258 1.30 10.27 14.11
CA THR A 258 1.57 9.25 13.09
C THR A 258 3.05 9.15 12.76
N ALA A 259 3.78 10.27 12.71
CA ALA A 259 5.23 10.28 12.52
C ALA A 259 5.99 9.60 13.70
N ARG A 260 5.48 9.68 14.93
CA ARG A 260 6.04 8.92 16.07
C ARG A 260 5.73 7.43 16.01
N LEU A 261 4.59 7.03 15.45
CA LEU A 261 4.23 5.62 15.26
C LEU A 261 5.08 4.96 14.16
N TYR A 262 5.46 5.74 13.14
CA TYR A 262 6.15 5.23 11.94
C TYR A 262 7.36 6.11 11.56
N PRO A 263 8.33 6.31 12.47
CA PRO A 263 9.48 7.16 12.18
C PRO A 263 10.30 6.64 11.00
N GLU A 264 10.33 5.31 10.79
CA GLU A 264 11.03 4.64 9.71
C GLU A 264 10.55 5.00 8.28
N PHE A 265 9.41 5.67 8.16
CA PHE A 265 8.84 6.14 6.89
C PHE A 265 8.85 7.67 6.73
N THR A 266 9.40 8.39 7.71
CA THR A 266 9.62 9.84 7.57
C THR A 266 10.83 10.11 6.68
N PRO A 267 10.80 11.15 5.83
CA PRO A 267 11.94 11.49 4.97
C PRO A 267 13.24 11.70 5.75
N GLU A 268 13.15 12.32 6.93
CA GLU A 268 14.30 12.62 7.77
C GLU A 268 14.98 11.33 8.25
N LYS A 269 14.18 10.37 8.73
CA LYS A 269 14.73 9.10 9.24
C LYS A 269 15.26 8.23 8.11
N VAL A 270 14.54 8.18 6.98
CA VAL A 270 15.01 7.45 5.80
C VAL A 270 16.33 8.04 5.29
N ALA A 271 16.45 9.38 5.23
CA ALA A 271 17.70 10.04 4.84
C ALA A 271 18.84 9.76 5.84
N GLU A 272 18.58 9.83 7.15
CA GLU A 272 19.55 9.49 8.19
C GLU A 272 20.10 8.07 8.03
N GLU A 273 19.21 7.09 7.82
CA GLU A 273 19.62 5.69 7.63
C GLU A 273 20.40 5.51 6.32
N PHE A 274 19.96 6.14 5.24
CA PHE A 274 20.65 6.11 3.96
C PHE A 274 22.08 6.68 4.03
N LEU A 275 22.26 7.82 4.70
CA LEU A 275 23.54 8.51 4.80
C LEU A 275 24.62 7.71 5.56
N LYS A 276 24.25 6.74 6.39
CA LYS A 276 25.21 5.86 7.09
C LYS A 276 26.06 5.01 6.14
N TRP A 277 25.61 4.85 4.88
CA TRP A 277 26.23 3.97 3.91
C TRP A 277 27.02 4.69 2.82
N LEU A 278 26.89 6.01 2.74
CA LEU A 278 27.66 6.85 1.81
C LEU A 278 29.08 7.08 2.33
#